data_8f3888c2e8e9874412b6e42162c7fb62
#
_entry.id   8f3888c2e8e9874412b6e42162c7fb62
#
_cell.length_a   1.000
_cell.length_b   1.000
_cell.length_c   1.000
_cell.angle_alpha   90.00
_cell.angle_beta   90.00
_cell.angle_gamma   90.00
#
_symmetry.space_group_name_H-M   'P 1'
#
loop_
_entity.id
_entity.type
_entity.pdbx_description
1 polymer ?
#
loop_
_entity_poly.entity_id
_entity_poly.type
_entity_poly.pdbx_seq_one_letter_code
_entity_poly.pdbx_strand_id
1 'polypeptide(L)'
;MNSKIRALVSAVALAALVLPGLAAQPAKIEFSDETVGAEPKSLVPVVGVWRIETDAGKKVLAVDGRQWKEGQSSAGIADKARALYGERYAEFLDRVQAYAYFPYAVVPNVENFTGGEITVRFEGLSGRIDQGAGILFNLKPNGDYLTVRANCLENNLVLWKFEKGKRSSVKWVRNTPTATRHWHDLKVHVNGTKVEGYLDGKLYLEDTLAQPVSGRIGLWSKADSYMHFTDYTVTMTD
;
A
#
# COMPACT_ATOMS: atom_id res chain seq x y z
N MET A 1 63.00 16.22 54.91
CA MET A 1 61.67 15.48 55.15
C MET A 1 60.81 15.83 53.94
N ASN A 2 60.76 14.92 52.94
CA ASN A 2 60.01 15.12 51.70
C ASN A 2 58.80 14.19 51.68
N SER A 3 57.64 14.75 51.85
CA SER A 3 56.37 14.02 51.74
C SER A 3 55.86 14.06 50.26
N LYS A 4 55.83 12.91 49.60
CA LYS A 4 55.25 12.72 48.25
C LYS A 4 53.80 12.41 48.38
N ILE A 5 52.93 13.32 47.98
CA ILE A 5 51.50 13.09 47.85
C ILE A 5 51.29 12.40 46.48
N ARG A 6 50.79 11.18 46.50
CA ARG A 6 50.29 10.44 45.33
C ARG A 6 48.83 10.78 45.10
N ALA A 7 48.52 11.44 43.98
CA ALA A 7 47.14 11.64 43.53
C ALA A 7 46.66 10.37 42.84
N LEU A 8 45.58 9.79 43.33
CA LEU A 8 44.83 8.71 42.68
C LEU A 8 43.86 9.33 41.66
N VAL A 9 44.06 9.07 40.40
CA VAL A 9 43.10 9.43 39.34
C VAL A 9 42.18 8.23 39.14
N SER A 10 40.93 8.36 39.59
CA SER A 10 39.88 7.36 39.34
C SER A 10 39.27 7.63 37.97
N ALA A 11 39.50 6.75 37.01
CA ALA A 11 38.83 6.77 35.72
C ALA A 11 37.44 6.18 35.87
N VAL A 12 36.40 6.99 35.73
CA VAL A 12 35.00 6.54 35.64
C VAL A 12 34.74 6.15 34.17
N ALA A 13 34.62 4.87 33.91
CA ALA A 13 34.21 4.36 32.61
C ALA A 13 32.66 4.53 32.49
N LEU A 14 32.25 5.44 31.63
CA LEU A 14 30.83 5.63 31.28
C LEU A 14 30.44 4.51 30.30
N ALA A 15 29.80 3.47 30.75
CA ALA A 15 29.20 2.45 29.88
C ALA A 15 27.92 3.04 29.23
N ALA A 16 27.99 3.34 27.94
CA ALA A 16 26.82 3.70 27.17
C ALA A 16 25.90 2.46 27.03
N LEU A 17 24.75 2.45 27.71
CA LEU A 17 23.68 1.49 27.46
C LEU A 17 23.10 1.80 26.10
N VAL A 18 23.41 0.97 25.10
CA VAL A 18 22.68 0.92 23.84
C VAL A 18 21.36 0.23 24.12
N LEU A 19 20.29 0.98 24.28
CA LEU A 19 18.93 0.44 24.32
C LEU A 19 18.63 -0.17 22.94
N PRO A 20 18.15 -1.43 22.87
CA PRO A 20 17.68 -1.97 21.59
C PRO A 20 16.50 -1.09 21.13
N GLY A 21 16.60 -0.57 19.89
CA GLY A 21 15.52 0.18 19.27
C GLY A 21 14.24 -0.64 19.33
N LEU A 22 13.15 -0.07 19.87
CA LEU A 22 11.83 -0.70 19.77
C LEU A 22 11.51 -0.81 18.28
N ALA A 23 11.43 -2.04 17.76
CA ALA A 23 10.90 -2.28 16.44
C ALA A 23 9.50 -1.64 16.33
N ALA A 24 9.28 -0.84 15.29
CA ALA A 24 8.00 -0.18 15.07
C ALA A 24 6.88 -1.25 15.05
N GLN A 25 5.86 -1.07 15.89
CA GLN A 25 4.73 -1.99 15.92
C GLN A 25 3.97 -1.90 14.59
N PRO A 26 3.55 -3.04 13.99
CA PRO A 26 2.77 -3.03 12.76
C PRO A 26 1.47 -2.24 12.96
N ALA A 27 1.19 -1.30 12.07
CA ALA A 27 -0.13 -0.68 11.99
C ALA A 27 -1.05 -1.64 11.22
N LYS A 28 -2.12 -2.12 11.89
CA LYS A 28 -3.14 -2.99 11.27
C LYS A 28 -4.40 -2.19 10.99
N ILE A 29 -4.95 -2.33 9.78
CA ILE A 29 -6.25 -1.79 9.43
C ILE A 29 -7.26 -2.91 9.51
N GLU A 30 -8.22 -2.77 10.41
CA GLU A 30 -9.32 -3.71 10.64
C GLU A 30 -10.65 -3.07 10.26
N PHE A 31 -11.56 -3.88 9.74
CA PHE A 31 -12.88 -3.43 9.32
C PHE A 31 -14.01 -3.80 10.29
N SER A 32 -13.68 -4.38 11.46
CA SER A 32 -14.65 -4.84 12.48
C SER A 32 -15.63 -3.75 12.90
N ASP A 33 -15.17 -2.52 13.04
CA ASP A 33 -15.95 -1.38 13.54
C ASP A 33 -16.57 -0.52 12.41
N GLU A 34 -16.37 -0.93 11.17
CA GLU A 34 -16.89 -0.24 9.99
C GLU A 34 -18.38 -0.58 9.74
N THR A 35 -19.08 0.24 8.98
CA THR A 35 -20.50 0.04 8.65
C THR A 35 -20.65 -0.68 7.33
N VAL A 36 -21.32 -1.83 7.32
CA VAL A 36 -21.60 -2.59 6.09
C VAL A 36 -22.44 -1.73 5.11
N GLY A 37 -22.04 -1.75 3.84
CA GLY A 37 -22.64 -0.95 2.77
C GLY A 37 -22.09 0.48 2.63
N ALA A 38 -21.36 0.99 3.64
CA ALA A 38 -20.75 2.32 3.60
C ALA A 38 -19.33 2.29 3.00
N GLU A 39 -18.84 3.47 2.57
CA GLU A 39 -17.41 3.66 2.31
C GLU A 39 -16.61 3.40 3.60
N PRO A 40 -15.39 2.83 3.50
CA PRO A 40 -14.54 2.64 4.68
C PRO A 40 -14.13 3.98 5.29
N LYS A 41 -14.03 4.03 6.63
CA LYS A 41 -13.46 5.18 7.37
C LYS A 41 -11.95 5.05 7.54
N SER A 42 -11.45 3.83 7.55
CA SER A 42 -10.02 3.49 7.72
C SER A 42 -9.17 3.73 6.47
N LEU A 43 -9.81 3.84 5.29
CA LEU A 43 -9.17 4.23 4.04
C LEU A 43 -9.96 5.35 3.36
N VAL A 44 -9.29 6.11 2.50
CA VAL A 44 -9.91 7.14 1.66
C VAL A 44 -10.02 6.59 0.24
N PRO A 45 -11.22 6.20 -0.23
CA PRO A 45 -11.47 5.81 -1.61
C PRO A 45 -11.29 7.02 -2.54
N VAL A 46 -10.23 7.05 -3.32
CA VAL A 46 -9.94 8.17 -4.23
C VAL A 46 -10.55 7.90 -5.61
N VAL A 47 -10.37 6.69 -6.12
CA VAL A 47 -10.91 6.25 -7.41
C VAL A 47 -11.66 4.93 -7.21
N GLY A 48 -12.82 4.81 -7.86
CA GLY A 48 -13.64 3.59 -7.84
C GLY A 48 -14.66 3.55 -6.70
N VAL A 49 -15.41 2.46 -6.65
CA VAL A 49 -16.44 2.20 -5.64
C VAL A 49 -15.87 1.22 -4.62
N TRP A 50 -15.71 1.70 -3.41
CA TRP A 50 -15.20 0.93 -2.29
C TRP A 50 -16.23 0.94 -1.16
N ARG A 51 -16.53 -0.20 -0.57
CA ARG A 51 -17.46 -0.31 0.53
C ARG A 51 -17.14 -1.48 1.43
N ILE A 52 -17.66 -1.44 2.64
CA ILE A 52 -17.59 -2.57 3.56
C ILE A 52 -18.64 -3.58 3.20
N GLU A 53 -18.26 -4.83 3.08
CA GLU A 53 -19.13 -5.97 2.86
C GLU A 53 -18.93 -7.03 3.96
N THR A 54 -19.69 -8.11 3.88
CA THR A 54 -19.55 -9.26 4.77
C THR A 54 -19.20 -10.49 3.95
N ASP A 55 -18.12 -11.15 4.34
CA ASP A 55 -17.75 -12.46 3.83
C ASP A 55 -17.59 -13.45 4.97
N ALA A 56 -18.27 -14.61 4.90
CA ALA A 56 -18.28 -15.64 5.94
C ALA A 56 -18.47 -15.10 7.37
N GLY A 57 -19.31 -14.07 7.54
CA GLY A 57 -19.61 -13.44 8.83
C GLY A 57 -18.55 -12.41 9.31
N LYS A 58 -17.49 -12.16 8.56
CA LYS A 58 -16.47 -11.14 8.84
C LYS A 58 -16.67 -9.94 7.92
N LYS A 59 -16.39 -8.73 8.43
CA LYS A 59 -16.37 -7.54 7.59
C LYS A 59 -15.08 -7.50 6.78
N VAL A 60 -15.23 -7.20 5.50
CA VAL A 60 -14.15 -7.07 4.52
C VAL A 60 -14.32 -5.78 3.73
N LEU A 61 -13.25 -5.28 3.17
CA LEU A 61 -13.32 -4.17 2.22
C LEU A 61 -13.53 -4.73 0.81
N ALA A 62 -14.54 -4.25 0.12
CA ALA A 62 -14.80 -4.58 -1.27
C ALA A 62 -14.46 -3.41 -2.19
N VAL A 63 -13.80 -3.68 -3.32
CA VAL A 63 -13.82 -2.82 -4.50
C VAL A 63 -14.78 -3.43 -5.51
N ASP A 64 -15.76 -2.64 -5.97
CA ASP A 64 -16.78 -3.10 -6.90
C ASP A 64 -16.71 -2.35 -8.23
N GLY A 65 -15.99 -2.93 -9.17
CA GLY A 65 -15.87 -2.43 -10.53
C GLY A 65 -16.96 -2.90 -11.50
N ARG A 66 -17.94 -3.71 -11.07
CA ARG A 66 -18.96 -4.30 -11.96
C ARG A 66 -19.79 -3.28 -12.74
N GLN A 67 -19.95 -2.07 -12.18
CA GLN A 67 -20.62 -0.93 -12.83
C GLN A 67 -19.63 0.06 -13.46
N TRP A 68 -18.36 -0.29 -13.53
CA TRP A 68 -17.32 0.59 -14.05
C TRP A 68 -17.62 1.04 -15.48
N LYS A 69 -17.41 2.34 -15.72
CA LYS A 69 -17.44 2.96 -17.05
C LYS A 69 -16.18 3.78 -17.24
N GLU A 70 -15.67 3.79 -18.43
CA GLU A 70 -14.49 4.61 -18.78
C GLU A 70 -14.76 6.09 -18.48
N GLY A 71 -13.77 6.75 -17.87
CA GLY A 71 -13.86 8.18 -17.50
C GLY A 71 -14.67 8.46 -16.22
N GLN A 72 -15.20 7.45 -15.54
CA GLN A 72 -15.93 7.64 -14.29
C GLN A 72 -14.97 7.95 -13.13
N SER A 73 -15.15 9.11 -12.49
CA SER A 73 -14.47 9.48 -11.24
C SER A 73 -15.32 9.11 -10.01
N SER A 74 -14.69 9.01 -8.85
CA SER A 74 -15.37 8.84 -7.58
C SER A 74 -16.08 10.13 -7.13
N ALA A 75 -17.20 10.00 -6.43
CA ALA A 75 -17.85 11.13 -5.78
C ALA A 75 -16.94 11.76 -4.72
N GLY A 76 -17.01 13.10 -4.58
CA GLY A 76 -16.28 13.84 -3.56
C GLY A 76 -14.75 13.82 -3.71
N ILE A 77 -14.22 13.51 -4.91
CA ILE A 77 -12.77 13.37 -5.13
C ILE A 77 -11.97 14.62 -4.77
N ALA A 78 -12.53 15.82 -4.99
CA ALA A 78 -11.87 17.06 -4.64
C ALA A 78 -11.67 17.23 -3.14
N ASP A 79 -12.69 16.89 -2.35
CA ASP A 79 -12.61 16.97 -0.88
C ASP A 79 -11.68 15.88 -0.33
N LYS A 80 -11.73 14.68 -0.90
CA LYS A 80 -10.80 13.58 -0.57
C LYS A 80 -9.35 13.96 -0.89
N ALA A 81 -9.11 14.56 -2.05
CA ALA A 81 -7.77 15.01 -2.45
C ALA A 81 -7.26 16.14 -1.53
N ARG A 82 -8.14 17.09 -1.16
CA ARG A 82 -7.78 18.16 -0.22
C ARG A 82 -7.45 17.60 1.18
N ALA A 83 -8.21 16.63 1.67
CA ALA A 83 -7.92 15.97 2.94
C ALA A 83 -6.58 15.24 2.95
N LEU A 84 -6.14 14.69 1.81
CA LEU A 84 -4.86 13.97 1.68
C LEU A 84 -3.67 14.91 1.46
N TYR A 85 -3.83 15.98 0.68
CA TYR A 85 -2.72 16.78 0.15
C TYR A 85 -2.79 18.30 0.46
N GLY A 86 -3.80 18.75 1.23
CA GLY A 86 -3.96 20.16 1.56
C GLY A 86 -4.02 21.02 0.30
N GLU A 87 -3.25 22.11 0.28
CA GLU A 87 -3.21 23.05 -0.86
C GLU A 87 -2.71 22.45 -2.19
N ARG A 88 -2.05 21.31 -2.14
CA ARG A 88 -1.57 20.61 -3.35
C ARG A 88 -2.64 19.71 -4.01
N TYR A 89 -3.88 19.76 -3.53
CA TYR A 89 -4.97 18.93 -4.05
C TYR A 89 -5.26 19.14 -5.55
N ALA A 90 -5.05 20.35 -6.06
CA ALA A 90 -5.26 20.65 -7.48
C ALA A 90 -4.27 19.91 -8.37
N GLU A 91 -2.97 19.89 -7.99
CA GLU A 91 -1.93 19.13 -8.67
C GLU A 91 -2.27 17.64 -8.75
N PHE A 92 -2.82 17.11 -7.65
CA PHE A 92 -3.27 15.72 -7.58
C PHE A 92 -4.47 15.46 -8.50
N LEU A 93 -5.49 16.34 -8.49
CA LEU A 93 -6.69 16.18 -9.32
C LEU A 93 -6.38 16.16 -10.82
N ASP A 94 -5.45 17.00 -11.27
CA ASP A 94 -5.04 17.05 -12.68
C ASP A 94 -4.51 15.71 -13.19
N ARG A 95 -3.99 14.87 -12.30
CA ARG A 95 -3.40 13.59 -12.64
C ARG A 95 -4.31 12.40 -12.37
N VAL A 96 -5.13 12.46 -11.32
CA VAL A 96 -5.96 11.32 -10.93
C VAL A 96 -7.01 10.97 -11.99
N GLN A 97 -7.50 11.93 -12.74
CA GLN A 97 -8.44 11.70 -13.84
C GLN A 97 -7.85 10.84 -14.96
N ALA A 98 -6.54 10.96 -15.22
CA ALA A 98 -5.85 10.12 -16.20
C ALA A 98 -5.81 8.65 -15.81
N TYR A 99 -6.09 8.33 -14.54
CA TYR A 99 -6.02 6.98 -13.98
C TYR A 99 -7.39 6.45 -13.51
N ALA A 100 -8.50 7.03 -13.95
CA ALA A 100 -9.86 6.63 -13.52
C ALA A 100 -10.18 5.14 -13.78
N TYR A 101 -9.46 4.49 -14.69
CA TYR A 101 -9.54 3.06 -14.96
C TYR A 101 -9.00 2.20 -13.82
N PHE A 102 -8.27 2.79 -12.88
CA PHE A 102 -7.55 2.09 -11.82
C PHE A 102 -8.05 2.52 -10.44
N PRO A 103 -9.07 1.82 -9.89
CA PRO A 103 -9.57 2.08 -8.54
C PRO A 103 -8.46 1.98 -7.50
N TYR A 104 -8.43 2.93 -6.55
CA TYR A 104 -7.57 2.84 -5.38
C TYR A 104 -8.11 3.60 -4.17
N ALA A 105 -7.74 3.11 -2.99
CA ALA A 105 -8.04 3.69 -1.70
C ALA A 105 -6.76 3.87 -0.90
N VAL A 106 -6.61 5.04 -0.25
CA VAL A 106 -5.37 5.48 0.41
C VAL A 106 -5.48 5.36 1.92
N VAL A 107 -4.44 4.93 2.59
CA VAL A 107 -4.32 4.95 4.04
C VAL A 107 -4.05 6.38 4.51
N PRO A 108 -4.99 7.06 5.21
CA PRO A 108 -4.87 8.48 5.51
C PRO A 108 -3.73 8.78 6.49
N ASN A 109 -3.50 7.92 7.47
CA ASN A 109 -2.56 8.15 8.58
C ASN A 109 -1.10 7.80 8.25
N VAL A 110 -0.80 7.30 7.03
CA VAL A 110 0.56 7.08 6.55
C VAL A 110 0.86 8.07 5.45
N GLU A 111 1.45 9.19 5.82
CA GLU A 111 1.73 10.28 4.88
C GLU A 111 2.96 10.01 4.03
N ASN A 112 3.97 9.32 4.61
CA ASN A 112 5.22 9.06 3.93
C ASN A 112 5.79 7.70 4.33
N PHE A 113 5.53 6.70 3.53
CA PHE A 113 6.16 5.38 3.62
C PHE A 113 7.47 5.43 2.83
N THR A 114 8.59 5.17 3.51
CA THR A 114 9.94 5.18 2.93
C THR A 114 10.55 3.81 2.81
N GLY A 115 9.97 2.82 3.48
CA GLY A 115 10.42 1.43 3.49
C GLY A 115 9.74 0.60 4.56
N GLY A 116 9.90 -0.71 4.47
CA GLY A 116 9.28 -1.68 5.34
C GLY A 116 8.42 -2.69 4.60
N GLU A 117 7.40 -3.21 5.26
CA GLU A 117 6.54 -4.26 4.74
C GLU A 117 5.07 -3.83 4.73
N ILE A 118 4.38 -4.10 3.63
CA ILE A 118 2.94 -3.92 3.50
C ILE A 118 2.34 -5.27 3.10
N THR A 119 1.33 -5.72 3.85
CA THR A 119 0.63 -6.98 3.54
C THR A 119 -0.86 -6.76 3.43
N VAL A 120 -1.52 -7.59 2.62
CA VAL A 120 -2.98 -7.65 2.53
C VAL A 120 -3.41 -9.04 2.08
N ARG A 121 -4.53 -9.52 2.61
CA ARG A 121 -5.22 -10.68 2.02
C ARG A 121 -6.28 -10.20 1.06
N PHE A 122 -6.39 -10.87 -0.08
CA PHE A 122 -7.39 -10.54 -1.09
C PHE A 122 -8.04 -11.79 -1.69
N GLU A 123 -9.26 -11.63 -2.21
CA GLU A 123 -9.97 -12.63 -2.97
C GLU A 123 -10.59 -11.99 -4.22
N GLY A 124 -10.38 -12.60 -5.39
CA GLY A 124 -11.04 -12.20 -6.63
C GLY A 124 -12.41 -12.88 -6.76
N LEU A 125 -13.49 -12.10 -6.79
CA LEU A 125 -14.86 -12.63 -6.86
C LEU A 125 -15.37 -12.71 -8.28
N SER A 126 -15.20 -11.65 -9.06
CA SER A 126 -15.58 -11.55 -10.46
C SER A 126 -14.87 -10.39 -11.18
N GLY A 127 -15.01 -10.37 -12.47
CA GLY A 127 -14.46 -9.41 -13.42
C GLY A 127 -14.17 -10.12 -14.73
N ARG A 128 -14.61 -9.55 -15.84
CA ARG A 128 -14.40 -10.13 -17.17
C ARG A 128 -13.13 -9.57 -17.82
N ILE A 129 -12.87 -8.27 -17.61
CA ILE A 129 -11.69 -7.57 -18.14
C ILE A 129 -10.51 -7.80 -17.22
N ASP A 130 -10.75 -7.73 -15.90
CA ASP A 130 -9.69 -7.87 -14.90
C ASP A 130 -10.21 -8.48 -13.58
N GLN A 131 -9.32 -9.11 -12.83
CA GLN A 131 -9.51 -9.47 -11.42
C GLN A 131 -8.20 -9.17 -10.69
N GLY A 132 -7.90 -7.88 -10.55
CA GLY A 132 -6.63 -7.39 -10.05
C GLY A 132 -6.73 -6.85 -8.63
N ALA A 133 -5.87 -7.37 -7.74
CA ALA A 133 -5.63 -6.84 -6.42
C ALA A 133 -4.20 -6.33 -6.30
N GLY A 134 -4.02 -5.13 -5.74
CA GLY A 134 -2.70 -4.52 -5.62
C GLY A 134 -2.48 -3.77 -4.32
N ILE A 135 -1.23 -3.71 -3.91
CA ILE A 135 -0.73 -2.79 -2.90
C ILE A 135 -0.20 -1.56 -3.64
N LEU A 136 -0.80 -0.40 -3.37
CA LEU A 136 -0.35 0.89 -3.85
C LEU A 136 0.67 1.47 -2.88
N PHE A 137 1.76 2.01 -3.41
CA PHE A 137 2.78 2.69 -2.60
C PHE A 137 3.47 3.79 -3.41
N ASN A 138 4.27 4.63 -2.74
CA ASN A 138 4.95 5.77 -3.36
C ASN A 138 4.00 6.78 -4.03
N LEU A 139 2.76 6.91 -3.53
CA LEU A 139 1.81 7.86 -4.10
C LEU A 139 2.22 9.29 -3.76
N LYS A 140 2.48 10.06 -4.81
CA LYS A 140 2.93 11.45 -4.75
C LYS A 140 1.76 12.43 -4.84
N PRO A 141 1.95 13.67 -4.37
CA PRO A 141 0.95 14.74 -4.56
C PRO A 141 0.62 15.05 -6.02
N ASN A 142 1.54 14.76 -6.95
CA ASN A 142 1.30 14.90 -8.39
C ASN A 142 0.53 13.71 -9.01
N GLY A 143 0.08 12.74 -8.21
CA GLY A 143 -0.69 11.58 -8.66
C GLY A 143 0.16 10.44 -9.23
N ASP A 144 1.49 10.54 -9.22
CA ASP A 144 2.37 9.43 -9.61
C ASP A 144 2.47 8.40 -8.49
N TYR A 145 2.49 7.09 -8.84
CA TYR A 145 2.58 6.02 -7.86
C TYR A 145 3.14 4.71 -8.43
N LEU A 146 3.42 3.78 -7.54
CA LEU A 146 3.78 2.39 -7.83
C LEU A 146 2.70 1.45 -7.28
N THR A 147 2.54 0.28 -7.91
CA THR A 147 1.74 -0.81 -7.36
C THR A 147 2.32 -2.17 -7.72
N VAL A 148 2.37 -3.07 -6.74
CA VAL A 148 2.54 -4.50 -7.00
C VAL A 148 1.15 -5.11 -7.04
N ARG A 149 0.79 -5.72 -8.18
CA ARG A 149 -0.55 -6.23 -8.48
C ARG A 149 -0.51 -7.70 -8.86
N ALA A 150 -1.30 -8.52 -8.16
CA ALA A 150 -1.66 -9.88 -8.56
C ALA A 150 -2.95 -9.87 -9.39
N ASN A 151 -3.10 -10.81 -10.34
CA ASN A 151 -4.28 -10.90 -11.20
C ASN A 151 -4.77 -12.35 -11.31
N CYS A 152 -6.02 -12.59 -10.90
CA CYS A 152 -6.61 -13.92 -10.90
C CYS A 152 -6.92 -14.45 -12.30
N LEU A 153 -7.16 -13.60 -13.30
CA LEU A 153 -7.43 -14.03 -14.68
C LEU A 153 -6.13 -14.35 -15.45
N GLU A 154 -5.06 -13.62 -15.13
CA GLU A 154 -3.82 -13.68 -15.90
C GLU A 154 -2.73 -14.52 -15.22
N ASN A 155 -2.90 -14.91 -13.96
CA ASN A 155 -1.90 -15.62 -13.16
C ASN A 155 -0.53 -14.95 -13.23
N ASN A 156 -0.48 -13.65 -12.90
CA ASN A 156 0.75 -12.87 -12.92
C ASN A 156 0.86 -11.93 -11.72
N LEU A 157 2.10 -11.55 -11.40
CA LEU A 157 2.45 -10.52 -10.46
C LEU A 157 3.25 -9.45 -11.18
N VAL A 158 2.84 -8.18 -11.09
CA VAL A 158 3.46 -7.11 -11.86
C VAL A 158 3.73 -5.90 -10.96
N LEU A 159 4.94 -5.36 -11.02
CA LEU A 159 5.26 -4.02 -10.52
C LEU A 159 4.96 -3.01 -11.64
N TRP A 160 3.94 -2.19 -11.40
CA TRP A 160 3.54 -1.11 -12.30
C TRP A 160 4.03 0.24 -11.77
N LYS A 161 4.39 1.10 -12.71
CA LYS A 161 4.63 2.52 -12.48
C LYS A 161 3.56 3.34 -13.21
N PHE A 162 3.01 4.31 -12.49
CA PHE A 162 2.12 5.34 -13.00
C PHE A 162 2.82 6.68 -12.87
N GLU A 163 3.15 7.31 -13.98
CA GLU A 163 3.92 8.53 -14.04
C GLU A 163 3.42 9.43 -15.16
N LYS A 164 3.14 10.69 -14.84
CA LYS A 164 2.69 11.72 -15.81
C LYS A 164 1.50 11.27 -16.68
N GLY A 165 0.51 10.61 -16.07
CA GLY A 165 -0.67 10.12 -16.76
C GLY A 165 -0.45 8.84 -17.61
N LYS A 166 0.69 8.16 -17.46
CA LYS A 166 1.00 6.94 -18.22
C LYS A 166 1.35 5.78 -17.29
N ARG A 167 0.83 4.60 -17.63
CA ARG A 167 1.18 3.34 -16.96
C ARG A 167 2.27 2.62 -17.76
N SER A 168 3.27 2.10 -17.06
CA SER A 168 4.29 1.22 -17.61
C SER A 168 4.62 0.09 -16.65
N SER A 169 4.96 -1.10 -17.16
CA SER A 169 5.45 -2.18 -16.32
C SER A 169 6.93 -1.97 -16.01
N VAL A 170 7.29 -2.07 -14.73
CA VAL A 170 8.67 -2.10 -14.28
C VAL A 170 9.17 -3.54 -14.34
N LYS A 171 8.40 -4.47 -13.73
CA LYS A 171 8.70 -5.89 -13.71
C LYS A 171 7.43 -6.70 -13.90
N TRP A 172 7.48 -7.71 -14.76
CA TRP A 172 6.36 -8.61 -15.05
C TRP A 172 6.75 -10.05 -14.80
N VAL A 173 6.08 -10.72 -13.87
CA VAL A 173 6.27 -12.13 -13.54
C VAL A 173 5.02 -12.92 -13.94
N ARG A 174 5.19 -13.92 -14.80
CA ARG A 174 4.13 -14.81 -15.26
C ARG A 174 4.10 -16.09 -14.41
N ASN A 175 3.03 -16.86 -14.55
CA ASN A 175 2.86 -18.15 -13.86
C ASN A 175 2.93 -18.02 -12.34
N THR A 176 2.29 -16.97 -11.82
CA THR A 176 2.02 -16.77 -10.39
C THR A 176 0.60 -17.26 -10.11
N PRO A 177 0.42 -18.46 -9.57
CA PRO A 177 -0.92 -19.03 -9.36
C PRO A 177 -1.76 -18.11 -8.47
N THR A 178 -2.87 -17.62 -9.01
CA THR A 178 -3.77 -16.68 -8.33
C THR A 178 -5.19 -17.08 -8.66
N ALA A 179 -5.73 -18.06 -7.95
CA ALA A 179 -7.06 -18.62 -8.24
C ALA A 179 -8.18 -17.61 -7.90
N THR A 180 -9.18 -17.50 -8.78
CA THR A 180 -10.44 -16.80 -8.49
C THR A 180 -11.18 -17.51 -7.36
N ARG A 181 -11.87 -16.75 -6.49
CA ARG A 181 -12.64 -17.24 -5.34
C ARG A 181 -11.79 -18.05 -4.35
N HIS A 182 -10.57 -17.57 -4.18
CA HIS A 182 -9.61 -18.06 -3.21
C HIS A 182 -8.90 -16.90 -2.54
N TRP A 183 -8.74 -16.97 -1.23
CA TRP A 183 -7.99 -15.98 -0.47
C TRP A 183 -6.50 -16.15 -0.68
N HIS A 184 -5.82 -15.08 -1.04
CA HIS A 184 -4.38 -15.00 -1.26
C HIS A 184 -3.74 -13.96 -0.35
N ASP A 185 -2.49 -14.16 0.01
CA ASP A 185 -1.67 -13.22 0.76
C ASP A 185 -0.73 -12.48 -0.19
N LEU A 186 -0.93 -11.17 -0.36
CA LEU A 186 -0.03 -10.30 -1.12
C LEU A 186 0.83 -9.49 -0.16
N LYS A 187 2.14 -9.48 -0.40
CA LYS A 187 3.09 -8.70 0.37
C LYS A 187 4.04 -7.92 -0.54
N VAL A 188 4.34 -6.68 -0.13
CA VAL A 188 5.39 -5.84 -0.70
C VAL A 188 6.39 -5.52 0.40
N HIS A 189 7.66 -5.80 0.16
CA HIS A 189 8.76 -5.35 1.01
C HIS A 189 9.61 -4.34 0.25
N VAL A 190 9.90 -3.21 0.91
CA VAL A 190 10.69 -2.12 0.37
C VAL A 190 11.88 -1.84 1.28
N ASN A 191 13.08 -1.86 0.71
CA ASN A 191 14.30 -1.47 1.39
C ASN A 191 15.09 -0.50 0.50
N GLY A 192 14.99 0.78 0.80
CA GLY A 192 15.55 1.84 -0.02
C GLY A 192 14.98 1.85 -1.44
N THR A 193 15.77 1.43 -2.42
CA THR A 193 15.35 1.28 -3.83
C THR A 193 14.89 -0.13 -4.18
N LYS A 194 15.17 -1.12 -3.34
CA LYS A 194 14.81 -2.52 -3.60
C LYS A 194 13.34 -2.74 -3.28
N VAL A 195 12.63 -3.37 -4.22
CA VAL A 195 11.21 -3.77 -4.07
C VAL A 195 11.10 -5.26 -4.30
N GLU A 196 10.46 -5.93 -3.35
CA GLU A 196 10.15 -7.36 -3.43
C GLU A 196 8.63 -7.56 -3.34
N GLY A 197 8.10 -8.44 -4.16
CA GLY A 197 6.68 -8.82 -4.20
C GLY A 197 6.50 -10.31 -3.94
N TYR A 198 5.67 -10.63 -2.96
CA TYR A 198 5.39 -12.00 -2.54
C TYR A 198 3.91 -12.30 -2.75
N LEU A 199 3.61 -13.52 -3.16
CA LEU A 199 2.27 -14.08 -3.20
C LEU A 199 2.27 -15.40 -2.44
N ASP A 200 1.35 -15.55 -1.47
CA ASP A 200 1.21 -16.73 -0.62
C ASP A 200 2.55 -17.17 0.02
N GLY A 201 3.27 -16.18 0.56
CA GLY A 201 4.57 -16.37 1.23
C GLY A 201 5.77 -16.58 0.30
N LYS A 202 5.57 -16.76 -1.01
CA LYS A 202 6.63 -16.98 -1.97
C LYS A 202 7.07 -15.70 -2.67
N LEU A 203 8.38 -15.43 -2.70
CA LEU A 203 8.97 -14.35 -3.50
C LEU A 203 8.84 -14.66 -4.99
N TYR A 204 8.14 -13.79 -5.72
CA TYR A 204 7.99 -13.89 -7.17
C TYR A 204 8.62 -12.72 -7.91
N LEU A 205 8.61 -11.54 -7.31
CA LEU A 205 9.04 -10.30 -7.95
C LEU A 205 10.14 -9.65 -7.12
N GLU A 206 11.23 -9.27 -7.78
CA GLU A 206 12.30 -8.45 -7.23
C GLU A 206 12.77 -7.46 -8.29
N ASP A 207 12.91 -6.20 -7.91
CA ASP A 207 13.44 -5.15 -8.78
C ASP A 207 14.11 -4.03 -7.97
N THR A 208 14.91 -3.22 -8.65
CA THR A 208 15.58 -2.06 -8.06
C THR A 208 15.13 -0.79 -8.78
N LEU A 209 14.48 0.08 -8.04
CA LEU A 209 13.98 1.36 -8.53
C LEU A 209 15.13 2.36 -8.74
N ALA A 210 14.91 3.32 -9.65
CA ALA A 210 15.88 4.41 -9.87
C ALA A 210 16.00 5.39 -8.69
N GLN A 211 14.94 5.47 -7.85
CA GLN A 211 14.88 6.36 -6.68
C GLN A 211 14.26 5.63 -5.49
N PRO A 212 14.62 5.98 -4.26
CA PRO A 212 13.97 5.46 -3.07
C PRO A 212 12.47 5.77 -3.04
N VAL A 213 11.72 4.87 -2.40
CA VAL A 213 10.29 5.07 -2.14
C VAL A 213 10.10 6.18 -1.11
N SER A 214 9.12 7.05 -1.33
CA SER A 214 8.71 8.09 -0.40
C SER A 214 7.33 8.61 -0.82
N GLY A 215 6.27 8.24 -0.10
CA GLY A 215 4.91 8.66 -0.44
C GLY A 215 3.84 7.87 0.30
N ARG A 216 2.57 8.15 -0.02
CA ARG A 216 1.44 7.47 0.60
C ARG A 216 1.30 6.03 0.08
N ILE A 217 0.52 5.25 0.83
CA ILE A 217 0.25 3.84 0.55
C ILE A 217 -1.25 3.57 0.53
N GLY A 218 -1.64 2.41 -0.01
CA GLY A 218 -3.04 2.02 -0.06
C GLY A 218 -3.29 0.71 -0.80
N LEU A 219 -4.54 0.52 -1.22
CA LEU A 219 -4.99 -0.60 -2.02
C LEU A 219 -5.31 -0.16 -3.45
N TRP A 220 -5.18 -1.07 -4.37
CA TRP A 220 -5.36 -0.83 -5.80
C TRP A 220 -6.14 -1.95 -6.48
N SER A 221 -6.87 -1.59 -7.53
CA SER A 221 -7.58 -2.55 -8.39
C SER A 221 -7.63 -2.05 -9.83
N LYS A 222 -8.38 -2.75 -10.70
CA LYS A 222 -8.46 -2.39 -12.12
C LYS A 222 -9.83 -2.69 -12.71
N ALA A 223 -10.35 -1.74 -13.49
CA ALA A 223 -11.53 -1.88 -14.34
C ALA A 223 -12.75 -2.47 -13.63
N ASP A 224 -13.29 -3.56 -14.18
CA ASP A 224 -14.47 -4.27 -13.73
C ASP A 224 -14.20 -5.30 -12.62
N SER A 225 -13.03 -5.26 -11.99
CA SER A 225 -12.69 -6.16 -10.89
C SER A 225 -13.66 -6.01 -9.71
N TYR A 226 -14.16 -7.14 -9.22
CA TYR A 226 -14.84 -7.23 -7.94
C TYR A 226 -13.99 -8.06 -7.00
N MET A 227 -13.39 -7.41 -6.01
CA MET A 227 -12.39 -7.98 -5.11
C MET A 227 -12.75 -7.72 -3.67
N HIS A 228 -12.47 -8.67 -2.80
CA HIS A 228 -12.43 -8.49 -1.35
C HIS A 228 -11.00 -8.32 -0.85
N PHE A 229 -10.84 -7.53 0.23
CA PHE A 229 -9.59 -7.30 0.95
C PHE A 229 -9.81 -7.38 2.45
N THR A 230 -8.83 -7.95 3.16
CA THR A 230 -8.79 -8.00 4.63
C THR A 230 -7.35 -8.02 5.12
N ASP A 231 -7.16 -7.93 6.44
CA ASP A 231 -5.85 -8.07 7.11
C ASP A 231 -4.74 -7.18 6.51
N TYR A 232 -5.07 -5.91 6.22
CA TYR A 232 -4.07 -4.95 5.74
C TYR A 232 -3.16 -4.53 6.89
N THR A 233 -1.85 -4.77 6.74
CA THR A 233 -0.86 -4.36 7.75
C THR A 233 0.30 -3.59 7.12
N VAL A 234 0.89 -2.70 7.92
CA VAL A 234 2.05 -1.91 7.56
C VAL A 234 3.07 -1.97 8.69
N THR A 235 4.29 -2.38 8.38
CA THR A 235 5.44 -2.25 9.27
C THR A 235 6.43 -1.32 8.58
N MET A 236 6.74 -0.17 9.19
CA MET A 236 7.71 0.77 8.63
C MET A 236 9.10 0.46 9.18
N THR A 237 10.12 0.59 8.35
CA THR A 237 11.52 0.64 8.80
C THR A 237 11.88 2.07 9.14
N ASP A 238 12.62 2.23 10.25
CA ASP A 238 13.20 3.50 10.69
C ASP A 238 14.20 4.07 9.68
#